data_c99815c6c42abca79103d96646978f01
#
_entry.id   c99815c6c42abca79103d96646978f01
#
_cell.length_a   1.000
_cell.length_b   1.000
_cell.length_c   1.000
_cell.angle_alpha   90.00
_cell.angle_beta   90.00
_cell.angle_gamma   90.00
#
_symmetry.space_group_name_H-M   'P 1'
#
loop_
_entity.id
_entity.type
_entity.pdbx_description
1 polymer ?
#
loop_
_entity_poly.entity_id
_entity_poly.type
_entity_poly.pdbx_seq_one_letter_code
_entity_poly.pdbx_strand_id
1 'polypeptide(L)'
;MQLLQRGREFVVIEGAYLGDAVSGAALIRPLRGLGSELDTFAAIQAPALQRLHLDPESPVPGVGDGAFLAALPANAIDTVLALVGPGVQTPLQSVEIRHLGGALAREARGAGAQPKIEARYVLFAGGIAPTAELADAARTHARALKEALAPWHAGYDYYNFVETPAEAEVVLPPASYRRLREIKATYDPDQAIISAHPVRPAEAAR
;
A
#
# COMPACT_ATOMS: atom_id res chain seq x y z
N MET A 1 4.14 3.44 -9.07
CA MET A 1 4.14 2.58 -10.26
C MET A 1 3.12 1.49 -10.01
N GLN A 2 2.22 1.28 -10.94
CA GLN A 2 1.17 0.25 -10.85
C GLN A 2 1.31 -0.66 -12.07
N LEU A 3 1.30 -1.97 -11.87
CA LEU A 3 1.25 -2.97 -12.93
C LEU A 3 -0.19 -3.49 -13.00
N LEU A 4 -0.86 -3.32 -14.15
CA LEU A 4 -2.25 -3.76 -14.37
C LEU A 4 -2.26 -4.88 -15.41
N GLN A 5 -2.98 -5.97 -15.08
CA GLN A 5 -3.25 -7.05 -16.02
C GLN A 5 -4.74 -7.11 -16.33
N ARG A 6 -5.12 -6.79 -17.58
CA ARG A 6 -6.50 -6.89 -18.10
C ARG A 6 -6.47 -7.45 -19.53
N GLY A 7 -5.88 -8.65 -19.70
CA GLY A 7 -5.60 -9.20 -21.03
C GLY A 7 -4.44 -8.50 -21.78
N ARG A 8 -3.95 -7.37 -21.25
CA ARG A 8 -2.73 -6.65 -21.63
C ARG A 8 -2.02 -6.21 -20.35
N GLU A 9 -0.71 -6.08 -20.44
CA GLU A 9 0.14 -5.66 -19.35
C GLU A 9 0.51 -4.18 -19.52
N PHE A 10 0.40 -3.40 -18.47
CA PHE A 10 0.69 -1.98 -18.46
C PHE A 10 1.58 -1.61 -17.28
N VAL A 11 2.48 -0.69 -17.50
CA VAL A 11 3.12 0.09 -16.42
C VAL A 11 2.41 1.43 -16.35
N VAL A 12 1.73 1.68 -15.24
CA VAL A 12 0.96 2.90 -15.02
C VAL A 12 1.70 3.79 -14.04
N ILE A 13 1.83 5.07 -14.37
CA ILE A 13 2.39 6.10 -13.48
C ILE A 13 1.27 7.09 -13.18
N GLU A 14 0.94 7.21 -11.90
CA GLU A 14 -0.11 8.09 -11.40
C GLU A 14 0.45 9.11 -10.43
N GLY A 15 -0.14 10.28 -10.41
CA GLY A 15 0.25 11.33 -9.47
C GLY A 15 -0.69 12.52 -9.52
N ALA A 16 -0.71 13.28 -8.44
CA ALA A 16 -1.39 14.57 -8.36
C ALA A 16 -0.39 15.63 -7.88
N TYR A 17 -0.38 16.76 -8.54
CA TYR A 17 0.45 17.91 -8.19
C TYR A 17 -0.44 19.09 -7.81
N LEU A 18 -0.28 19.59 -6.59
CA LEU A 18 -0.96 20.79 -6.12
C LEU A 18 -0.07 22.01 -6.38
N GLY A 19 -0.28 22.67 -7.52
CA GLY A 19 0.48 23.84 -7.94
C GLY A 19 -0.01 24.35 -9.29
N ASP A 20 0.75 25.26 -9.89
CA ASP A 20 0.40 25.81 -11.20
C ASP A 20 0.66 24.83 -12.36
N ALA A 21 -0.04 25.03 -13.47
CA ALA A 21 0.02 24.15 -14.63
C ALA A 21 1.41 24.11 -15.31
N VAL A 22 2.17 25.21 -15.27
CA VAL A 22 3.50 25.29 -15.91
C VAL A 22 4.49 24.42 -15.15
N SER A 23 4.52 24.56 -13.83
CA SER A 23 5.36 23.74 -12.95
C SER A 23 4.96 22.26 -13.02
N GLY A 24 3.65 21.96 -13.03
CA GLY A 24 3.14 20.60 -13.22
C GLY A 24 3.60 19.97 -14.54
N ALA A 25 3.48 20.70 -15.64
CA ALA A 25 3.94 20.24 -16.96
C ALA A 25 5.46 19.99 -16.98
N ALA A 26 6.24 20.81 -16.30
CA ALA A 26 7.69 20.61 -16.17
C ALA A 26 8.05 19.33 -15.42
N LEU A 27 7.30 19.01 -14.35
CA LEU A 27 7.50 17.79 -13.56
C LEU A 27 7.24 16.52 -14.38
N ILE A 28 6.19 16.47 -15.20
CA ILE A 28 5.84 15.27 -15.97
C ILE A 28 6.56 15.17 -17.32
N ARG A 29 7.27 16.20 -17.73
CA ARG A 29 7.99 16.20 -19.03
C ARG A 29 8.94 15.01 -19.21
N PRO A 30 9.74 14.58 -18.22
CA PRO A 30 10.60 13.39 -18.35
C PRO A 30 9.78 12.11 -18.61
N LEU A 31 8.62 11.98 -17.98
CA LEU A 31 7.73 10.83 -18.17
C LEU A 31 7.14 10.81 -19.57
N ARG A 32 6.73 11.96 -20.09
CA ARG A 32 6.27 12.11 -21.47
C ARG A 32 7.34 11.74 -22.50
N GLY A 33 8.61 11.99 -22.16
CA GLY A 33 9.76 11.60 -22.99
C GLY A 33 9.95 10.08 -23.13
N LEU A 34 9.29 9.26 -22.30
CA LEU A 34 9.32 7.80 -22.40
C LEU A 34 8.41 7.25 -23.51
N GLY A 35 7.58 8.08 -24.15
CA GLY A 35 6.67 7.66 -25.22
C GLY A 35 5.52 6.80 -24.72
N SER A 36 4.80 7.29 -23.69
CA SER A 36 3.63 6.59 -23.12
C SER A 36 2.57 6.33 -24.19
N GLU A 37 1.94 5.15 -24.12
CA GLU A 37 0.82 4.80 -25.00
C GLU A 37 -0.43 5.67 -24.73
N LEU A 38 -0.62 6.05 -23.46
CA LEU A 38 -1.69 6.92 -23.02
C LEU A 38 -1.14 7.93 -22.00
N ASP A 39 -1.45 9.21 -22.24
CA ASP A 39 -1.14 10.30 -21.30
C ASP A 39 -2.43 11.06 -20.98
N THR A 40 -2.87 10.95 -19.74
CA THR A 40 -4.07 11.62 -19.22
C THR A 40 -3.73 12.73 -18.22
N PHE A 41 -2.45 13.04 -18.02
CA PHE A 41 -2.06 14.14 -17.14
C PHE A 41 -2.60 15.49 -17.66
N ALA A 42 -3.48 16.11 -16.90
CA ALA A 42 -4.13 17.37 -17.21
C ALA A 42 -4.41 18.18 -15.93
N ALA A 43 -4.68 19.48 -16.10
CA ALA A 43 -5.22 20.27 -15.00
C ALA A 43 -6.68 19.85 -14.78
N ILE A 44 -7.01 19.43 -13.56
CA ILE A 44 -8.33 18.93 -13.17
C ILE A 44 -8.80 19.60 -11.88
N GLN A 45 -10.10 19.51 -11.61
CA GLN A 45 -10.66 19.90 -10.32
C GLN A 45 -10.52 18.76 -9.30
N ALA A 46 -10.36 19.10 -8.02
CA ALA A 46 -10.15 18.12 -6.95
C ALA A 46 -11.16 16.95 -6.93
N PRO A 47 -12.47 17.11 -7.20
CA PRO A 47 -13.40 15.98 -7.24
C PRO A 47 -13.07 14.93 -8.32
N ALA A 48 -12.34 15.28 -9.38
CA ALA A 48 -11.95 14.32 -10.41
C ALA A 48 -10.89 13.31 -9.92
N LEU A 49 -10.18 13.61 -8.82
CA LEU A 49 -9.18 12.70 -8.23
C LEU A 49 -9.78 11.37 -7.77
N GLN A 50 -11.08 11.32 -7.45
CA GLN A 50 -11.74 10.07 -7.09
C GLN A 50 -11.72 9.00 -8.20
N ARG A 51 -11.43 9.40 -9.44
CA ARG A 51 -11.32 8.51 -10.60
C ARG A 51 -9.87 8.26 -11.05
N LEU A 52 -8.89 8.67 -10.24
CA LEU A 52 -7.47 8.56 -10.59
C LEU A 52 -7.07 7.11 -10.87
N HIS A 53 -7.49 6.18 -10.00
CA HIS A 53 -7.13 4.77 -10.10
C HIS A 53 -8.02 3.95 -11.05
N LEU A 54 -9.05 4.55 -11.64
CA LEU A 54 -10.03 3.85 -12.49
C LEU A 54 -10.62 2.60 -11.82
N ASP A 55 -10.86 2.71 -10.52
CA ASP A 55 -11.49 1.64 -9.74
C ASP A 55 -12.84 1.24 -10.33
N PRO A 56 -13.26 -0.03 -10.20
CA PRO A 56 -14.57 -0.48 -10.62
C PRO A 56 -15.69 0.36 -9.98
N GLU A 57 -16.69 0.78 -10.79
CA GLU A 57 -17.82 1.57 -10.28
C GLU A 57 -18.76 0.75 -9.39
N SER A 58 -18.69 -0.58 -9.48
CA SER A 58 -19.46 -1.52 -8.63
C SER A 58 -18.51 -2.36 -7.79
N PRO A 59 -18.94 -2.77 -6.59
CA PRO A 59 -18.16 -3.67 -5.75
C PRO A 59 -17.79 -4.96 -6.49
N VAL A 60 -16.51 -5.33 -6.41
CA VAL A 60 -16.00 -6.60 -6.95
C VAL A 60 -15.33 -7.40 -5.83
N PRO A 61 -15.48 -8.74 -5.81
CA PRO A 61 -14.74 -9.54 -4.86
C PRO A 61 -13.24 -9.44 -5.17
N GLY A 62 -12.48 -8.95 -4.23
CA GLY A 62 -11.03 -8.79 -4.36
C GLY A 62 -10.29 -9.34 -3.16
N VAL A 63 -9.04 -9.63 -3.34
CA VAL A 63 -8.10 -9.95 -2.27
C VAL A 63 -6.79 -9.23 -2.52
N GLY A 64 -6.13 -8.82 -1.45
CA GLY A 64 -4.86 -8.13 -1.54
C GLY A 64 -4.04 -8.27 -0.26
N ASP A 65 -2.80 -7.88 -0.37
CA ASP A 65 -1.89 -7.71 0.76
C ASP A 65 -0.92 -6.58 0.45
N GLY A 66 -0.33 -5.99 1.48
CA GLY A 66 0.60 -4.90 1.31
C GLY A 66 1.69 -4.89 2.36
N ALA A 67 2.72 -4.12 2.08
CA ALA A 67 3.86 -3.97 2.97
C ALA A 67 4.44 -2.56 2.89
N PHE A 68 5.00 -2.08 3.98
CA PHE A 68 5.88 -0.93 3.94
C PHE A 68 7.31 -1.34 3.59
N LEU A 69 7.93 -0.60 2.67
CA LEU A 69 9.32 -0.78 2.28
C LEU A 69 10.16 0.44 2.72
N ALA A 70 11.29 0.16 3.36
CA ALA A 70 12.26 1.17 3.76
C ALA A 70 13.08 1.69 2.56
N ALA A 71 13.27 0.86 1.54
CA ALA A 71 14.02 1.20 0.33
C ALA A 71 13.48 0.44 -0.88
N LEU A 72 13.79 0.94 -2.08
CA LEU A 72 13.48 0.28 -3.35
C LEU A 72 14.68 0.44 -4.31
N PRO A 73 15.81 -0.23 -4.02
CA PRO A 73 16.96 -0.24 -4.92
C PRO A 73 16.70 -1.05 -6.18
N ALA A 74 17.60 -0.99 -7.17
CA ALA A 74 17.44 -1.66 -8.46
C ALA A 74 17.16 -3.16 -8.31
N ASN A 75 17.88 -3.85 -7.44
CA ASN A 75 17.67 -5.28 -7.19
C ASN A 75 16.30 -5.61 -6.55
N ALA A 76 15.69 -4.68 -5.79
CA ALA A 76 14.31 -4.84 -5.34
C ALA A 76 13.32 -4.69 -6.51
N ILE A 77 13.58 -3.76 -7.43
CA ILE A 77 12.80 -3.59 -8.65
C ILE A 77 12.92 -4.85 -9.52
N ASP A 78 14.13 -5.36 -9.71
CA ASP A 78 14.38 -6.61 -10.45
C ASP A 78 13.60 -7.79 -9.84
N THR A 79 13.54 -7.87 -8.49
CA THR A 79 12.74 -8.87 -7.78
C THR A 79 11.24 -8.73 -8.07
N VAL A 80 10.70 -7.51 -8.07
CA VAL A 80 9.29 -7.27 -8.44
C VAL A 80 9.05 -7.70 -9.89
N LEU A 81 9.91 -7.29 -10.81
CA LEU A 81 9.77 -7.62 -12.23
C LEU A 81 9.89 -9.12 -12.51
N ALA A 82 10.72 -9.84 -11.77
CA ALA A 82 10.84 -11.29 -11.90
C ALA A 82 9.57 -12.04 -11.47
N LEU A 83 8.79 -11.49 -10.54
CA LEU A 83 7.60 -12.14 -10.00
C LEU A 83 6.29 -11.69 -10.66
N VAL A 84 6.24 -10.42 -11.13
CA VAL A 84 4.99 -9.82 -11.63
C VAL A 84 5.22 -8.89 -12.83
N GLY A 85 6.40 -8.95 -13.44
CA GLY A 85 6.73 -8.13 -14.60
C GLY A 85 6.15 -8.65 -15.91
N PRO A 86 6.47 -7.98 -17.03
CA PRO A 86 5.97 -8.36 -18.36
C PRO A 86 6.26 -9.83 -18.69
N GLY A 87 5.23 -10.54 -19.17
CA GLY A 87 5.31 -11.96 -19.55
C GLY A 87 5.24 -12.95 -18.38
N VAL A 88 5.17 -12.49 -17.13
CA VAL A 88 5.02 -13.37 -15.96
C VAL A 88 3.55 -13.70 -15.75
N GLN A 89 3.22 -14.99 -15.71
CA GLN A 89 1.88 -15.45 -15.39
C GLN A 89 1.62 -15.30 -13.87
N THR A 90 0.71 -14.42 -13.51
CA THR A 90 0.34 -14.17 -12.11
C THR A 90 -1.17 -13.97 -11.99
N PRO A 91 -1.80 -14.43 -10.89
CA PRO A 91 -3.20 -14.13 -10.59
C PRO A 91 -3.41 -12.70 -10.09
N LEU A 92 -2.33 -11.94 -9.82
CA LEU A 92 -2.42 -10.54 -9.39
C LEU A 92 -2.76 -9.67 -10.61
N GLN A 93 -3.79 -8.85 -10.47
CA GLN A 93 -4.19 -7.89 -11.50
C GLN A 93 -3.51 -6.55 -11.35
N SER A 94 -3.11 -6.22 -10.12
CA SER A 94 -2.48 -4.96 -9.80
C SER A 94 -1.37 -5.18 -8.78
N VAL A 95 -0.19 -4.63 -9.09
CA VAL A 95 0.89 -4.45 -8.13
C VAL A 95 1.25 -2.98 -8.14
N GLU A 96 1.04 -2.32 -7.02
CA GLU A 96 1.20 -0.90 -6.86
C GLU A 96 2.33 -0.59 -5.89
N ILE A 97 3.17 0.39 -6.22
CA ILE A 97 4.17 0.94 -5.31
C ILE A 97 3.98 2.45 -5.24
N ARG A 98 3.61 2.96 -4.06
CA ARG A 98 3.48 4.40 -3.80
C ARG A 98 4.74 4.90 -3.12
N HIS A 99 5.32 5.97 -3.65
CA HIS A 99 6.42 6.68 -3.00
C HIS A 99 5.87 7.57 -1.88
N LEU A 100 6.37 7.36 -0.68
CA LEU A 100 5.98 8.08 0.53
C LEU A 100 7.04 9.11 0.92
N GLY A 101 6.72 9.95 1.88
CA GLY A 101 7.64 10.99 2.39
C GLY A 101 6.91 12.31 2.61
N GLY A 102 7.63 13.42 2.50
CA GLY A 102 7.06 14.75 2.63
C GLY A 102 6.30 14.95 3.95
N ALA A 103 5.01 15.26 3.88
CA ALA A 103 4.16 15.47 5.07
C ALA A 103 3.93 14.18 5.86
N LEU A 104 3.86 13.02 5.19
CA LEU A 104 3.65 11.73 5.85
C LEU A 104 4.83 11.31 6.75
N ALA A 105 6.04 11.76 6.43
CA ALA A 105 7.25 11.46 7.21
C ALA A 105 7.46 12.42 8.40
N ARG A 106 6.59 13.42 8.57
CA ARG A 106 6.67 14.40 9.67
C ARG A 106 5.60 14.14 10.71
N GLU A 107 5.99 14.16 11.97
CA GLU A 107 5.05 14.05 13.07
C GLU A 107 4.10 15.26 13.08
N ALA A 108 2.80 14.97 13.07
CA ALA A 108 1.77 16.00 13.14
C ALA A 108 1.40 16.27 14.62
N ARG A 109 1.21 17.55 14.96
CA ARG A 109 0.74 17.93 16.31
C ARG A 109 -0.65 17.33 16.56
N GLY A 110 -0.80 16.61 17.66
CA GLY A 110 -2.07 15.99 18.03
C GLY A 110 -2.39 14.74 17.20
N ALA A 111 -1.40 14.15 16.55
CA ALA A 111 -1.57 12.92 15.81
C ALA A 111 -1.99 11.74 16.71
N GLY A 112 -2.62 10.75 16.09
CA GLY A 112 -3.02 9.50 16.76
C GLY A 112 -1.86 8.52 16.94
N ALA A 113 -2.21 7.22 16.96
CA ALA A 113 -1.26 6.14 17.22
C ALA A 113 -0.16 5.99 16.16
N GLN A 114 -0.39 6.47 14.95
CA GLN A 114 0.63 6.51 13.90
C GLN A 114 0.91 7.97 13.51
N PRO A 115 1.78 8.68 14.25
CA PRO A 115 1.99 10.11 14.09
C PRO A 115 2.74 10.47 12.80
N LYS A 116 3.48 9.54 12.22
CA LYS A 116 4.21 9.63 10.96
C LYS A 116 4.38 8.25 10.34
N ILE A 117 4.73 8.22 9.07
CA ILE A 117 5.13 7.00 8.35
C ILE A 117 6.62 7.11 8.04
N GLU A 118 7.43 6.21 8.58
CA GLU A 118 8.88 6.20 8.38
C GLU A 118 9.30 5.41 7.14
N ALA A 119 8.40 4.58 6.59
CA ALA A 119 8.62 3.87 5.34
C ALA A 119 8.74 4.83 4.15
N ARG A 120 9.58 4.49 3.19
CA ARG A 120 9.73 5.27 1.96
C ARG A 120 8.76 4.88 0.86
N TYR A 121 8.26 3.65 0.88
CA TYR A 121 7.31 3.15 -0.09
C TYR A 121 6.26 2.29 0.60
N VAL A 122 5.07 2.21 -0.01
CA VAL A 122 4.08 1.19 0.31
C VAL A 122 3.81 0.38 -0.94
N LEU A 123 3.86 -0.93 -0.79
CA LEU A 123 3.45 -1.93 -1.76
C LEU A 123 2.01 -2.33 -1.50
N PHE A 124 1.23 -2.50 -2.55
CA PHE A 124 -0.02 -3.24 -2.56
C PHE A 124 0.00 -4.24 -3.72
N ALA A 125 -0.45 -5.45 -3.48
CA ALA A 125 -0.57 -6.49 -4.49
C ALA A 125 -1.95 -7.13 -4.36
N GLY A 126 -2.76 -7.09 -5.43
CA GLY A 126 -4.13 -7.53 -5.37
C GLY A 126 -4.68 -8.10 -6.67
N GLY A 127 -5.77 -8.83 -6.54
CA GLY A 127 -6.49 -9.41 -7.66
C GLY A 127 -8.00 -9.51 -7.42
N ILE A 128 -8.79 -9.46 -8.49
CA ILE A 128 -10.20 -9.77 -8.46
C ILE A 128 -10.34 -11.28 -8.33
N ALA A 129 -11.10 -11.73 -7.34
CA ALA A 129 -11.17 -13.13 -6.91
C ALA A 129 -12.61 -13.59 -6.76
N PRO A 130 -13.34 -13.84 -7.87
CA PRO A 130 -14.74 -14.25 -7.85
C PRO A 130 -14.94 -15.69 -7.33
N THR A 131 -13.87 -16.49 -7.19
CA THR A 131 -13.91 -17.84 -6.62
C THR A 131 -12.88 -18.01 -5.52
N ALA A 132 -13.06 -18.99 -4.65
CA ALA A 132 -12.13 -19.30 -3.56
C ALA A 132 -10.73 -19.66 -4.09
N GLU A 133 -10.67 -20.41 -5.19
CA GLU A 133 -9.41 -20.85 -5.81
C GLU A 133 -8.60 -19.65 -6.33
N LEU A 134 -9.27 -18.67 -6.96
CA LEU A 134 -8.62 -17.44 -7.42
C LEU A 134 -8.18 -16.57 -6.25
N ALA A 135 -8.98 -16.52 -5.18
CA ALA A 135 -8.62 -15.83 -3.96
C ALA A 135 -7.36 -16.42 -3.31
N ASP A 136 -7.29 -17.74 -3.20
CA ASP A 136 -6.14 -18.43 -2.61
C ASP A 136 -4.89 -18.30 -3.48
N ALA A 137 -5.04 -18.37 -4.80
CA ALA A 137 -3.95 -18.13 -5.73
C ALA A 137 -3.40 -16.70 -5.60
N ALA A 138 -4.28 -15.69 -5.59
CA ALA A 138 -3.89 -14.29 -5.46
C ALA A 138 -3.21 -14.01 -4.11
N ARG A 139 -3.75 -14.52 -2.99
CA ARG A 139 -3.11 -14.40 -1.66
C ARG A 139 -1.74 -15.06 -1.62
N THR A 140 -1.60 -16.23 -2.23
CA THR A 140 -0.32 -16.95 -2.28
C THR A 140 0.72 -16.14 -3.05
N HIS A 141 0.37 -15.57 -4.21
CA HIS A 141 1.28 -14.73 -4.98
C HIS A 141 1.61 -13.40 -4.29
N ALA A 142 0.63 -12.73 -3.68
CA ALA A 142 0.88 -11.51 -2.91
C ALA A 142 1.85 -11.78 -1.74
N ARG A 143 1.67 -12.89 -1.03
CA ARG A 143 2.58 -13.32 0.04
C ARG A 143 3.97 -13.60 -0.48
N ALA A 144 4.11 -14.36 -1.58
CA ALA A 144 5.41 -14.64 -2.18
C ALA A 144 6.15 -13.38 -2.60
N LEU A 145 5.45 -12.39 -3.15
CA LEU A 145 6.02 -11.08 -3.48
C LEU A 145 6.50 -10.35 -2.22
N LYS A 146 5.70 -10.34 -1.16
CA LYS A 146 6.06 -9.75 0.13
C LYS A 146 7.29 -10.39 0.75
N GLU A 147 7.34 -11.73 0.75
CA GLU A 147 8.48 -12.52 1.26
C GLU A 147 9.76 -12.24 0.47
N ALA A 148 9.67 -12.16 -0.85
CA ALA A 148 10.81 -11.82 -1.70
C ALA A 148 11.34 -10.40 -1.45
N LEU A 149 10.48 -9.48 -1.02
CA LEU A 149 10.84 -8.10 -0.68
C LEU A 149 11.20 -7.90 0.80
N ALA A 150 11.20 -8.96 1.62
CA ALA A 150 11.54 -8.91 3.04
C ALA A 150 12.86 -8.19 3.36
N PRO A 151 13.96 -8.30 2.56
CA PRO A 151 15.20 -7.58 2.83
C PRO A 151 15.04 -6.04 2.86
N TRP A 152 13.99 -5.50 2.26
CA TRP A 152 13.71 -4.06 2.18
C TRP A 152 12.49 -3.65 3.00
N HIS A 153 11.90 -4.55 3.77
CA HIS A 153 10.73 -4.29 4.60
C HIS A 153 11.03 -3.27 5.70
N ALA A 154 10.07 -2.41 6.03
CA ALA A 154 10.24 -1.32 6.99
C ALA A 154 10.02 -1.74 8.45
N GLY A 155 9.77 -3.03 8.74
CA GLY A 155 9.57 -3.56 10.08
C GLY A 155 8.10 -3.58 10.55
N TYR A 156 7.18 -3.01 9.80
CA TYR A 156 5.73 -3.08 10.02
C TYR A 156 5.00 -2.88 8.70
N ASP A 157 3.72 -3.30 8.63
CA ASP A 157 2.89 -3.24 7.43
C ASP A 157 1.92 -2.06 7.44
N TYR A 158 1.37 -1.71 6.28
CA TYR A 158 0.38 -0.65 6.18
C TYR A 158 -1.00 -1.19 6.59
N TYR A 159 -1.53 -0.67 7.70
CA TYR A 159 -2.78 -1.09 8.31
C TYR A 159 -3.93 -1.30 7.32
N ASN A 160 -4.10 -0.39 6.37
CA ASN A 160 -5.22 -0.42 5.43
C ASN A 160 -5.03 -1.42 4.26
N PHE A 161 -3.83 -2.01 4.10
CA PHE A 161 -3.52 -2.94 3.02
C PHE A 161 -3.31 -4.38 3.51
N VAL A 162 -3.34 -4.61 4.81
CA VAL A 162 -3.30 -5.94 5.38
C VAL A 162 -4.73 -6.44 5.54
N GLU A 163 -5.21 -7.22 4.56
CA GLU A 163 -6.57 -7.75 4.55
C GLU A 163 -6.70 -9.06 5.35
N THR A 164 -5.59 -9.74 5.60
CA THR A 164 -5.57 -10.95 6.42
C THR A 164 -5.57 -10.56 7.91
N PRO A 165 -6.38 -11.21 8.75
CA PRO A 165 -6.35 -10.96 10.20
C PRO A 165 -4.93 -11.10 10.75
N ALA A 166 -4.44 -10.06 11.42
CA ALA A 166 -3.13 -10.00 12.03
C ALA A 166 -3.20 -9.24 13.36
N GLU A 167 -2.31 -9.55 14.29
CA GLU A 167 -2.16 -8.75 15.51
C GLU A 167 -1.69 -7.33 15.14
N ALA A 168 -2.15 -6.33 15.87
CA ALA A 168 -1.81 -4.93 15.61
C ALA A 168 -0.30 -4.63 15.67
N GLU A 169 0.49 -5.51 16.28
CA GLU A 169 1.95 -5.45 16.31
C GLU A 169 2.56 -5.48 14.91
N VAL A 170 1.92 -6.18 13.97
CA VAL A 170 2.40 -6.28 12.57
C VAL A 170 2.19 -4.99 11.80
N VAL A 171 1.16 -4.22 12.14
CA VAL A 171 0.71 -3.05 11.37
C VAL A 171 0.98 -1.70 12.07
N LEU A 172 1.65 -1.72 13.20
CA LEU A 172 1.96 -0.52 13.98
C LEU A 172 3.45 -0.44 14.33
N PRO A 173 4.02 0.77 14.36
CA PRO A 173 5.34 0.96 14.94
C PRO A 173 5.39 0.43 16.38
N PRO A 174 6.49 -0.23 16.83
CA PRO A 174 6.56 -0.86 18.14
C PRO A 174 6.25 0.06 19.33
N ALA A 175 6.65 1.34 19.24
CA ALA A 175 6.36 2.32 20.29
C ALA A 175 4.85 2.64 20.37
N SER A 176 4.19 2.79 19.22
CA SER A 176 2.75 3.02 19.12
C SER A 176 1.96 1.82 19.63
N TYR A 177 2.38 0.61 19.27
CA TYR A 177 1.75 -0.62 19.73
C TYR A 177 1.84 -0.74 21.27
N ARG A 178 3.02 -0.52 21.87
CA ARG A 178 3.16 -0.52 23.34
C ARG A 178 2.23 0.49 23.99
N ARG A 179 2.18 1.72 23.49
CA ARG A 179 1.31 2.76 24.03
C ARG A 179 -0.17 2.42 23.94
N LEU A 180 -0.59 1.84 22.81
CA LEU A 180 -1.98 1.39 22.64
C LEU A 180 -2.35 0.24 23.58
N ARG A 181 -1.42 -0.67 23.89
CA ARG A 181 -1.63 -1.73 24.88
C ARG A 181 -1.89 -1.17 26.29
N GLU A 182 -1.16 -0.13 26.70
CA GLU A 182 -1.37 0.56 27.97
C GLU A 182 -2.75 1.24 28.01
N ILE A 183 -3.12 1.92 26.94
CA ILE A 183 -4.43 2.55 26.79
C ILE A 183 -5.53 1.50 26.84
N LYS A 184 -5.37 0.40 26.10
CA LYS A 184 -6.33 -0.71 26.08
C LYS A 184 -6.51 -1.32 27.47
N ALA A 185 -5.43 -1.52 28.24
CA ALA A 185 -5.49 -2.03 29.60
C ALA A 185 -6.26 -1.11 30.55
N THR A 186 -6.23 0.22 30.29
CA THR A 186 -6.92 1.21 31.12
C THR A 186 -8.40 1.34 30.77
N TYR A 187 -8.74 1.41 29.47
CA TYR A 187 -10.07 1.80 29.01
C TYR A 187 -10.93 0.63 28.49
N ASP A 188 -10.31 -0.49 28.16
CA ASP A 188 -11.02 -1.66 27.63
C ASP A 188 -10.28 -2.96 28.01
N PRO A 189 -10.09 -3.21 29.33
CA PRO A 189 -9.37 -4.39 29.82
C PRO A 189 -10.07 -5.71 29.45
N ASP A 190 -11.40 -5.68 29.36
CA ASP A 190 -12.22 -6.85 29.01
C ASP A 190 -12.33 -7.06 27.49
N GLN A 191 -11.65 -6.25 26.69
CA GLN A 191 -11.61 -6.35 25.22
C GLN A 191 -12.98 -6.35 24.55
N ALA A 192 -13.91 -5.53 25.04
CA ALA A 192 -15.25 -5.36 24.47
C ALA A 192 -15.23 -4.68 23.09
N ILE A 193 -14.22 -3.84 22.81
CA ILE A 193 -14.05 -3.16 21.53
C ILE A 193 -13.29 -4.07 20.57
N ILE A 194 -13.98 -4.48 19.50
CA ILE A 194 -13.43 -5.32 18.44
C ILE A 194 -12.79 -4.44 17.36
N SER A 195 -11.64 -4.86 16.84
CA SER A 195 -10.94 -4.22 15.72
C SER A 195 -10.45 -5.26 14.71
N ALA A 196 -10.21 -4.83 13.47
CA ALA A 196 -9.69 -5.71 12.41
C ALA A 196 -8.31 -6.29 12.77
N HIS A 197 -7.46 -5.47 13.40
CA HIS A 197 -6.16 -5.89 13.92
C HIS A 197 -6.16 -5.63 15.44
N PRO A 198 -6.36 -6.67 16.28
CA PRO A 198 -6.58 -6.48 17.70
C PRO A 198 -5.31 -6.01 18.43
N VAL A 199 -5.50 -5.03 19.31
CA VAL A 199 -4.50 -4.63 20.29
C VAL A 199 -4.83 -5.33 21.60
N ARG A 200 -3.93 -6.18 22.08
CA ARG A 200 -4.09 -6.84 23.39
C ARG A 200 -3.72 -5.88 24.53
N PRO A 201 -4.46 -5.89 25.65
CA PRO A 201 -4.08 -5.11 26.82
C PRO A 201 -2.65 -5.39 27.26
N ALA A 202 -1.97 -4.40 27.83
CA ALA A 202 -0.72 -4.65 28.53
C ALA A 202 -1.00 -5.52 29.75
N GLU A 203 -0.10 -6.46 30.06
CA GLU A 203 -0.18 -7.23 31.31
C GLU A 203 -0.03 -6.29 32.49
N ALA A 204 -0.81 -6.52 33.55
CA ALA A 204 -0.65 -5.78 34.78
C ALA A 204 0.77 -6.01 35.31
N ALA A 205 1.48 -4.93 35.64
CA ALA A 205 2.77 -5.04 36.31
C ALA A 205 2.56 -5.84 37.63
N ARG A 206 3.20 -6.99 37.73
CA ARG A 206 3.19 -7.81 38.94
C ARG A 206 4.05 -7.17 40.01
#